data_ea57fe052f370ed55ccd4fd10cee57c0
#
_entry.id   ea57fe052f370ed55ccd4fd10cee57c0
#
_cell.length_a   1.000
_cell.length_b   1.000
_cell.length_c   1.000
_cell.angle_alpha   90.00
_cell.angle_beta   90.00
_cell.angle_gamma   90.00
#
_symmetry.space_group_name_H-M   'P 1'
#
loop_
_entity.id
_entity.type
_entity.pdbx_description
1 polymer ?
#
loop_
_entity_poly.entity_id
_entity_poly.type
_entity_poly.pdbx_seq_one_letter_code
_entity_poly.pdbx_strand_id
1 'polypeptide(L)'
;MIKRCIISILFILTFNAYAAEDSVEKGTAKMEFGAGLFYADIPHYLGADESEQYLLPVPYFRYQSDKMAIDRNNFTGFLWQQENLHLDLSANVGLAVDSEDNKAREGMDDLDWVFELGPSLNYYLIGEPNAKQHLYLSLFARKAIATDFSGIDDIGWRYGPSVYYRVPIIEKADSQFSLAFRGNINFASDKYLDYYYGVSDLHSNETRQAYSSRSGFSGADVSIGVHFDTPKYWLGGFVKYHHLANSQQDASPLVKQDYNVSVGFGVAWKFYRRNF
;
A
#
# COMPACT_ATOMS: atom_id res chain seq x y z
N MET A 1 -0.61 -5.44 31.94
CA MET A 1 -1.34 -6.72 32.09
C MET A 1 -2.05 -7.04 30.78
N ILE A 2 -1.65 -8.05 30.14
CA ILE A 2 -1.87 -8.56 28.81
C ILE A 2 -3.34 -8.60 28.44
N LYS A 3 -3.78 -7.82 27.45
CA LYS A 3 -4.96 -8.13 26.62
C LYS A 3 -4.51 -8.33 25.18
N ARG A 4 -3.86 -9.46 24.93
CA ARG A 4 -3.70 -9.98 23.57
C ARG A 4 -5.04 -10.60 23.16
N CYS A 5 -5.92 -9.80 22.60
CA CYS A 5 -7.00 -10.30 21.79
C CYS A 5 -6.40 -10.71 20.42
N ILE A 6 -6.24 -12.00 20.20
CA ILE A 6 -5.98 -12.58 18.89
C ILE A 6 -7.29 -12.42 18.12
N ILE A 7 -7.45 -11.29 17.46
CA ILE A 7 -8.48 -11.12 16.44
C ILE A 7 -7.81 -11.52 15.13
N SER A 8 -8.29 -12.63 14.55
CA SER A 8 -7.94 -13.03 13.18
C SER A 8 -8.48 -11.99 12.21
N ILE A 9 -7.75 -10.90 12.05
CA ILE A 9 -8.09 -9.82 11.14
C ILE A 9 -7.57 -10.21 9.76
N LEU A 10 -8.48 -10.18 8.82
CA LEU A 10 -8.23 -10.35 7.39
C LEU A 10 -7.30 -9.20 6.92
N PHE A 11 -6.00 -9.45 6.95
CA PHE A 11 -4.98 -8.46 6.64
C PHE A 11 -4.89 -8.25 5.13
N ILE A 12 -5.39 -7.14 4.66
CA ILE A 12 -5.10 -6.60 3.33
C ILE A 12 -3.97 -5.59 3.51
N LEU A 13 -2.74 -6.08 3.71
CA LEU A 13 -1.57 -5.24 3.56
C LEU A 13 -1.45 -4.82 2.10
N THR A 14 -1.38 -3.53 1.84
CA THR A 14 -1.18 -3.00 0.51
C THR A 14 0.25 -3.24 0.04
N PHE A 15 0.51 -4.49 -0.27
CA PHE A 15 1.64 -4.84 -1.09
C PHE A 15 1.36 -4.37 -2.50
N ASN A 16 2.20 -3.52 -3.01
CA ASN A 16 2.31 -3.35 -4.46
C ASN A 16 3.12 -4.52 -5.06
N ALA A 17 2.85 -5.74 -4.63
CA ALA A 17 3.34 -6.94 -5.25
C ALA A 17 2.29 -7.42 -6.24
N TYR A 18 2.51 -7.25 -7.51
CA TYR A 18 1.56 -7.57 -8.58
C TYR A 18 1.67 -9.03 -8.98
N ALA A 19 0.57 -9.76 -8.90
CA ALA A 19 0.51 -11.14 -9.36
C ALA A 19 0.57 -11.22 -10.90
N ALA A 20 1.16 -12.26 -11.44
CA ALA A 20 1.14 -12.56 -12.85
C ALA A 20 -0.31 -12.83 -13.28
N GLU A 21 -0.80 -12.07 -14.24
CA GLU A 21 -2.12 -12.25 -14.81
C GLU A 21 -2.01 -12.97 -16.15
N ASP A 22 -2.68 -14.13 -16.25
CA ASP A 22 -3.08 -14.65 -17.55
C ASP A 22 -4.16 -13.67 -18.06
N SER A 23 -4.07 -13.21 -19.29
CA SER A 23 -5.15 -12.47 -19.94
C SER A 23 -6.41 -13.36 -19.88
N VAL A 24 -7.41 -12.93 -19.12
CA VAL A 24 -8.67 -13.65 -19.02
C VAL A 24 -9.44 -13.40 -20.32
N GLU A 25 -9.83 -14.49 -21.03
CA GLU A 25 -10.73 -14.35 -22.17
C GLU A 25 -12.02 -13.66 -21.74
N LYS A 26 -12.55 -12.77 -22.61
CA LYS A 26 -13.74 -11.98 -22.34
C LYS A 26 -14.91 -12.89 -21.96
N GLY A 27 -15.44 -12.74 -20.73
CA GLY A 27 -16.54 -13.56 -20.20
C GLY A 27 -16.11 -14.73 -19.30
N THR A 28 -14.82 -14.90 -19.00
CA THR A 28 -14.33 -15.90 -18.06
C THR A 28 -13.89 -15.24 -16.75
N ALA A 29 -14.10 -15.91 -15.63
CA ALA A 29 -13.58 -15.48 -14.33
C ALA A 29 -12.64 -16.55 -13.76
N LYS A 30 -11.58 -16.11 -13.12
CA LYS A 30 -10.60 -16.99 -12.46
C LYS A 30 -10.57 -16.69 -10.96
N MET A 31 -10.59 -17.74 -10.16
CA MET A 31 -10.52 -17.66 -8.71
C MET A 31 -9.46 -18.61 -8.17
N GLU A 32 -8.61 -18.12 -7.28
CA GLU A 32 -7.56 -18.89 -6.64
C GLU A 32 -7.60 -18.65 -5.13
N PHE A 33 -7.45 -19.72 -4.33
CA PHE A 33 -7.26 -19.68 -2.88
C PHE A 33 -5.99 -20.38 -2.48
N GLY A 34 -5.40 -19.92 -1.38
CA GLY A 34 -4.20 -20.48 -0.82
C GLY A 34 -3.95 -19.98 0.59
N ALA A 35 -2.78 -20.31 1.10
CA ALA A 35 -2.24 -19.79 2.35
C ALA A 35 -0.76 -19.47 2.16
N GLY A 36 -0.27 -18.48 2.89
CA GLY A 36 1.11 -18.04 2.75
C GLY A 36 1.68 -17.44 4.02
N LEU A 37 2.95 -17.11 3.93
CA LEU A 37 3.68 -16.31 4.91
C LEU A 37 4.16 -15.03 4.24
N PHE A 38 4.12 -13.98 4.98
CA PHE A 38 4.55 -12.67 4.58
C PHE A 38 5.47 -12.06 5.62
N TYR A 39 6.62 -11.56 5.18
CA TYR A 39 7.55 -10.76 5.97
C TYR A 39 7.64 -9.35 5.44
N ALA A 40 7.69 -8.37 6.33
CA ALA A 40 8.01 -6.98 6.00
C ALA A 40 8.81 -6.31 7.11
N ASP A 41 9.67 -5.38 6.71
CA ASP A 41 10.31 -4.40 7.56
C ASP A 41 9.84 -3.02 7.07
N ILE A 42 9.09 -2.31 7.92
CA ILE A 42 8.37 -1.09 7.54
C ILE A 42 8.61 -0.04 8.64
N PRO A 43 8.95 1.22 8.31
CA PRO A 43 9.06 2.28 9.30
C PRO A 43 7.71 2.49 10.00
N HIS A 44 7.72 2.84 11.27
CA HIS A 44 6.52 3.14 12.05
C HIS A 44 5.63 4.18 11.36
N TYR A 45 6.24 5.22 10.83
CA TYR A 45 5.63 6.18 9.90
C TYR A 45 6.74 6.75 9.00
N LEU A 46 6.41 7.43 7.93
CA LEU A 46 7.43 8.00 7.04
C LEU A 46 8.16 9.13 7.75
N GLY A 47 9.49 9.07 7.76
CA GLY A 47 10.36 9.99 8.52
C GLY A 47 10.75 9.48 9.91
N ALA A 48 10.17 8.36 10.38
CA ALA A 48 10.66 7.70 11.59
C ALA A 48 12.03 7.04 11.34
N ASP A 49 12.90 7.06 12.32
CA ASP A 49 14.17 6.32 12.35
C ASP A 49 14.03 4.91 12.93
N GLU A 50 12.84 4.55 13.39
CA GLU A 50 12.46 3.25 13.91
C GLU A 50 11.52 2.53 12.96
N SER A 51 11.68 1.21 12.84
CA SER A 51 10.88 0.33 12.01
C SER A 51 10.45 -0.91 12.77
N GLU A 52 9.41 -1.58 12.27
CA GLU A 52 8.94 -2.84 12.82
C GLU A 52 8.95 -3.96 11.78
N GLN A 53 9.30 -5.16 12.28
CA GLN A 53 9.36 -6.37 11.48
C GLN A 53 8.11 -7.22 11.71
N TYR A 54 7.42 -7.51 10.63
CA TYR A 54 6.20 -8.30 10.63
C TYR A 54 6.46 -9.66 9.98
N LEU A 55 6.06 -10.74 10.64
CA LEU A 55 5.96 -12.08 10.05
C LEU A 55 4.53 -12.59 10.25
N LEU A 56 3.76 -12.59 9.18
CA LEU A 56 2.33 -12.84 9.25
C LEU A 56 1.91 -14.03 8.38
N PRO A 57 1.10 -14.96 8.92
CA PRO A 57 0.36 -15.87 8.09
C PRO A 57 -0.73 -15.09 7.34
N VAL A 58 -0.80 -15.26 6.03
CA VAL A 58 -1.76 -14.54 5.19
C VAL A 58 -2.56 -15.50 4.33
N PRO A 59 -3.88 -15.32 4.21
CA PRO A 59 -4.66 -16.03 3.22
C PRO A 59 -4.24 -15.57 1.82
N TYR A 60 -4.15 -16.49 0.88
CA TYR A 60 -4.02 -16.17 -0.54
C TYR A 60 -5.39 -16.19 -1.17
N PHE A 61 -5.78 -15.06 -1.75
CA PHE A 61 -6.99 -14.93 -2.54
C PHE A 61 -6.71 -14.12 -3.79
N ARG A 62 -7.15 -14.62 -4.94
CA ARG A 62 -7.15 -13.92 -6.21
C ARG A 62 -8.46 -14.19 -6.92
N TYR A 63 -9.11 -13.14 -7.34
CA TYR A 63 -10.26 -13.18 -8.23
C TYR A 63 -10.02 -12.23 -9.40
N GLN A 64 -10.31 -12.66 -10.60
CA GLN A 64 -10.12 -11.89 -11.81
C GLN A 64 -11.27 -12.15 -12.76
N SER A 65 -11.90 -11.09 -13.25
CA SER A 65 -12.93 -11.08 -14.28
C SER A 65 -12.83 -9.81 -15.12
N ASP A 66 -13.65 -9.69 -16.15
CA ASP A 66 -13.74 -8.49 -17.02
C ASP A 66 -14.13 -7.22 -16.24
N LYS A 67 -14.83 -7.36 -15.09
CA LYS A 67 -15.41 -6.23 -14.34
C LYS A 67 -14.67 -5.92 -13.05
N MET A 68 -13.91 -6.87 -12.53
CA MET A 68 -13.30 -6.73 -11.22
C MET A 68 -12.05 -7.62 -11.13
N ALA A 69 -10.97 -7.05 -10.63
CA ALA A 69 -9.81 -7.79 -10.21
C ALA A 69 -9.59 -7.57 -8.72
N ILE A 70 -9.56 -8.66 -7.97
CA ILE A 70 -9.19 -8.66 -6.56
C ILE A 70 -7.95 -9.52 -6.44
N ASP A 71 -6.85 -8.91 -6.11
CA ASP A 71 -5.66 -9.60 -5.68
C ASP A 71 -5.19 -9.02 -4.34
N ARG A 72 -4.09 -9.48 -3.80
CA ARG A 72 -3.56 -9.01 -2.51
C ARG A 72 -3.21 -7.53 -2.45
N ASN A 73 -3.10 -6.89 -3.59
CA ASN A 73 -2.50 -5.57 -3.71
C ASN A 73 -3.46 -4.52 -4.21
N ASN A 74 -4.51 -4.97 -4.86
CA ASN A 74 -5.49 -4.09 -5.46
C ASN A 74 -6.88 -4.71 -5.36
N PHE A 75 -7.79 -3.90 -4.86
CA PHE A 75 -9.19 -4.02 -5.21
C PHE A 75 -9.41 -3.05 -6.37
N THR A 76 -9.36 -3.57 -7.59
CA THR A 76 -9.67 -2.78 -8.77
C THR A 76 -11.10 -3.08 -9.16
N GLY A 77 -12.02 -2.24 -8.71
CA GLY A 77 -13.36 -2.17 -9.27
C GLY A 77 -13.31 -1.21 -10.46
N PHE A 78 -13.46 -1.71 -11.66
CA PHE A 78 -13.55 -0.86 -12.84
C PHE A 78 -14.87 -0.08 -12.79
N LEU A 79 -14.79 1.19 -12.39
CA LEU A 79 -15.96 2.07 -12.30
C LEU A 79 -16.38 2.55 -13.69
N TRP A 80 -15.40 2.78 -14.57
CA TRP A 80 -15.62 3.19 -15.95
C TRP A 80 -14.37 2.94 -16.79
N GLN A 81 -14.55 2.53 -18.05
CA GLN A 81 -13.48 2.20 -18.99
C GLN A 81 -13.80 2.75 -20.36
N GLN A 82 -12.87 3.46 -20.98
CA GLN A 82 -12.94 3.93 -22.35
C GLN A 82 -11.55 3.88 -22.97
N GLU A 83 -11.35 3.03 -23.98
CA GLU A 83 -10.07 2.83 -24.67
C GLU A 83 -8.90 2.72 -23.65
N ASN A 84 -8.02 3.70 -23.62
CA ASN A 84 -6.85 3.74 -22.74
C ASN A 84 -7.08 4.43 -21.40
N LEU A 85 -8.27 4.98 -21.15
CA LEU A 85 -8.58 5.74 -19.94
C LEU A 85 -9.56 4.97 -19.05
N HIS A 86 -9.16 4.73 -17.80
CA HIS A 86 -9.91 3.93 -16.84
C HIS A 86 -10.07 4.69 -15.52
N LEU A 87 -11.27 4.67 -14.97
CA LEU A 87 -11.56 5.15 -13.62
C LEU A 87 -11.74 3.94 -12.72
N ASP A 88 -10.84 3.79 -11.75
CA ASP A 88 -10.80 2.66 -10.84
C ASP A 88 -10.97 3.12 -9.39
N LEU A 89 -11.29 2.19 -8.51
CA LEU A 89 -11.22 2.39 -7.07
C LEU A 89 -9.81 2.08 -6.57
N SER A 90 -9.22 2.98 -5.82
CA SER A 90 -7.88 2.87 -5.26
C SER A 90 -7.96 2.84 -3.73
N ALA A 91 -7.24 1.92 -3.11
CA ALA A 91 -7.18 1.78 -1.66
C ALA A 91 -5.74 1.72 -1.14
N ASN A 92 -5.54 2.07 0.13
CA ASN A 92 -4.29 1.89 0.85
C ASN A 92 -4.58 1.62 2.33
N VAL A 93 -3.65 0.97 3.03
CA VAL A 93 -3.77 0.68 4.47
C VAL A 93 -2.47 1.10 5.17
N GLY A 94 -2.59 1.85 6.25
CA GLY A 94 -1.55 2.15 7.22
C GLY A 94 -1.68 1.25 8.45
N LEU A 95 -0.55 0.82 8.99
CA LEU A 95 -0.51 -0.01 10.19
C LEU A 95 -0.64 0.86 11.44
N ALA A 96 -1.26 0.31 12.47
CA ALA A 96 -1.26 0.92 13.79
C ALA A 96 0.13 0.85 14.41
N VAL A 97 0.52 1.87 15.14
CA VAL A 97 1.80 1.98 15.85
C VAL A 97 1.53 2.39 17.30
N ASP A 98 2.02 1.61 18.23
CA ASP A 98 2.07 1.99 19.65
C ASP A 98 3.12 3.09 19.82
N SER A 99 2.71 4.24 20.34
CA SER A 99 3.60 5.40 20.49
C SER A 99 4.69 5.16 21.53
N GLU A 100 4.52 4.24 22.47
CA GLU A 100 5.55 3.85 23.45
C GLU A 100 6.69 3.04 22.76
N ASP A 101 6.43 2.42 21.60
CA ASP A 101 7.45 1.72 20.81
C ASP A 101 8.23 2.66 19.88
N ASN A 102 7.98 3.98 19.94
CA ASN A 102 8.67 4.98 19.12
C ASN A 102 9.13 6.19 19.95
N LYS A 103 10.44 6.36 20.10
CA LYS A 103 11.03 7.41 20.96
C LYS A 103 10.60 8.83 20.61
N ALA A 104 10.38 9.10 19.31
CA ALA A 104 9.92 10.42 18.88
C ALA A 104 8.47 10.70 19.32
N ARG A 105 7.67 9.65 19.52
CA ARG A 105 6.25 9.72 19.85
C ARG A 105 5.94 9.36 21.31
N GLU A 106 6.92 8.93 22.10
CA GLU A 106 6.73 8.51 23.50
C GLU A 106 5.84 9.51 24.27
N GLY A 107 4.77 9.01 24.91
CA GLY A 107 3.77 9.80 25.63
C GLY A 107 2.79 10.56 24.73
N MET A 108 2.73 10.29 23.45
CA MET A 108 1.67 10.76 22.53
C MET A 108 0.59 9.67 22.35
N ASP A 109 -0.53 10.07 21.75
CA ASP A 109 -1.55 9.12 21.33
C ASP A 109 -0.98 8.15 20.28
N ASP A 110 -1.45 6.90 20.29
CA ASP A 110 -1.08 5.89 19.31
C ASP A 110 -1.53 6.26 17.90
N LEU A 111 -0.84 5.71 16.90
CA LEU A 111 -1.35 5.76 15.54
C LEU A 111 -2.22 4.53 15.29
N ASP A 112 -3.48 4.76 15.00
CA ASP A 112 -4.45 3.72 14.69
C ASP A 112 -4.24 3.12 13.28
N TRP A 113 -5.02 2.08 12.97
CA TRP A 113 -5.16 1.59 11.61
C TRP A 113 -5.71 2.69 10.70
N VAL A 114 -5.03 2.95 9.60
CA VAL A 114 -5.46 3.92 8.60
C VAL A 114 -5.96 3.20 7.35
N PHE A 115 -7.17 3.52 6.92
CA PHE A 115 -7.73 3.06 5.67
C PHE A 115 -7.94 4.24 4.72
N GLU A 116 -7.35 4.14 3.54
CA GLU A 116 -7.51 5.13 2.49
C GLU A 116 -8.30 4.53 1.34
N LEU A 117 -9.32 5.25 0.85
CA LEU A 117 -10.14 4.80 -0.27
C LEU A 117 -10.56 5.99 -1.15
N GLY A 118 -10.55 5.80 -2.47
CA GLY A 118 -10.98 6.82 -3.40
C GLY A 118 -10.71 6.49 -4.86
N PRO A 119 -11.09 7.37 -5.79
CA PRO A 119 -10.92 7.16 -7.22
C PRO A 119 -9.44 7.25 -7.64
N SER A 120 -9.13 6.53 -8.71
CA SER A 120 -7.88 6.61 -9.46
C SER A 120 -8.16 6.63 -10.96
N LEU A 121 -7.73 7.68 -11.62
CA LEU A 121 -7.85 7.83 -13.07
C LEU A 121 -6.54 7.34 -13.72
N ASN A 122 -6.60 6.26 -14.47
CA ASN A 122 -5.46 5.59 -15.06
C ASN A 122 -5.47 5.74 -16.58
N TYR A 123 -4.36 6.22 -17.16
CA TYR A 123 -4.17 6.31 -18.61
C TYR A 123 -3.10 5.31 -19.06
N TYR A 124 -3.52 4.29 -19.80
CA TYR A 124 -2.66 3.22 -20.29
C TYR A 124 -1.89 3.66 -21.53
N LEU A 125 -0.56 3.64 -21.43
CA LEU A 125 0.38 3.92 -22.52
C LEU A 125 0.80 2.64 -23.25
N ILE A 126 0.85 1.52 -22.53
CA ILE A 126 1.19 0.20 -23.04
C ILE A 126 0.26 -0.82 -22.41
N GLY A 127 -0.28 -1.72 -23.24
CA GLY A 127 -1.18 -2.78 -22.77
C GLY A 127 -2.53 -2.27 -22.28
N GLU A 128 -3.25 -3.15 -21.64
CA GLU A 128 -4.58 -2.92 -21.05
C GLU A 128 -4.55 -3.33 -19.58
N PRO A 129 -5.58 -2.99 -18.78
CA PRO A 129 -5.76 -3.60 -17.47
C PRO A 129 -5.67 -5.12 -17.59
N ASN A 130 -4.96 -5.77 -16.69
CA ASN A 130 -4.76 -7.21 -16.69
C ASN A 130 -3.82 -7.77 -17.77
N ALA A 131 -3.24 -6.95 -18.64
CA ALA A 131 -2.21 -7.41 -19.55
C ALA A 131 -0.92 -7.78 -18.78
N LYS A 132 -0.21 -8.81 -19.24
CA LYS A 132 1.06 -9.24 -18.65
C LYS A 132 2.12 -8.14 -18.63
N GLN A 133 2.12 -7.31 -19.69
CA GLN A 133 2.91 -6.09 -19.76
C GLN A 133 1.97 -4.89 -19.86
N HIS A 134 2.12 -3.92 -18.98
CA HIS A 134 1.38 -2.68 -19.06
C HIS A 134 2.14 -1.53 -18.39
N LEU A 135 1.95 -0.34 -18.95
CA LEU A 135 2.44 0.93 -18.45
C LEU A 135 1.29 1.91 -18.39
N TYR A 136 1.03 2.50 -17.22
CA TYR A 136 0.04 3.55 -17.10
C TYR A 136 0.51 4.71 -16.20
N LEU A 137 -0.04 5.88 -16.47
CA LEU A 137 0.00 7.05 -15.61
C LEU A 137 -1.30 7.10 -14.83
N SER A 138 -1.23 7.52 -13.57
CA SER A 138 -2.38 7.57 -12.69
C SER A 138 -2.47 8.90 -11.94
N LEU A 139 -3.70 9.36 -11.72
CA LEU A 139 -4.01 10.40 -10.74
C LEU A 139 -4.97 9.79 -9.72
N PHE A 140 -4.56 9.74 -8.46
CA PHE A 140 -5.39 9.20 -7.38
C PHE A 140 -5.76 10.29 -6.37
N ALA A 141 -6.93 10.11 -5.75
CA ALA A 141 -7.36 10.90 -4.60
C ALA A 141 -8.10 9.98 -3.63
N ARG A 142 -7.59 9.84 -2.41
CA ARG A 142 -8.12 8.93 -1.39
C ARG A 142 -8.49 9.70 -0.15
N LYS A 143 -9.68 9.44 0.36
CA LYS A 143 -10.10 9.81 1.69
C LYS A 143 -9.47 8.86 2.68
N ALA A 144 -8.92 9.38 3.77
CA ALA A 144 -8.29 8.60 4.82
C ALA A 144 -9.11 8.68 6.11
N ILE A 145 -9.26 7.53 6.75
CA ILE A 145 -9.85 7.38 8.08
C ILE A 145 -8.89 6.60 8.97
N ALA A 146 -8.85 6.94 10.25
CA ALA A 146 -8.16 6.19 11.29
C ALA A 146 -9.17 5.47 12.18
N THR A 147 -8.83 4.29 12.71
CA THR A 147 -9.71 3.52 13.60
C THR A 147 -8.95 2.53 14.45
N ASP A 148 -9.31 2.48 15.73
CA ASP A 148 -8.97 1.43 16.69
C ASP A 148 -10.06 0.32 16.74
N PHE A 149 -11.03 0.36 15.81
CA PHE A 149 -12.26 -0.46 15.73
C PHE A 149 -13.31 -0.16 16.81
N SER A 150 -13.11 0.81 17.68
CA SER A 150 -14.14 1.33 18.58
C SER A 150 -14.78 2.62 18.06
N GLY A 151 -14.02 3.39 17.28
CA GLY A 151 -14.42 4.64 16.61
C GLY A 151 -13.82 4.78 15.23
N ILE A 152 -14.26 5.78 14.49
CA ILE A 152 -13.74 6.13 13.16
C ILE A 152 -13.48 7.64 13.15
N ASP A 153 -12.22 8.00 12.88
CA ASP A 153 -11.80 9.39 12.74
C ASP A 153 -11.48 9.71 11.28
N ASP A 154 -12.05 10.79 10.80
CA ASP A 154 -11.65 11.36 9.52
C ASP A 154 -10.29 12.02 9.68
N ILE A 155 -9.26 11.56 8.98
CA ILE A 155 -7.93 12.14 9.00
C ILE A 155 -7.54 12.85 7.70
N GLY A 156 -8.49 13.11 6.81
CA GLY A 156 -8.25 13.97 5.63
C GLY A 156 -8.05 13.22 4.33
N TRP A 157 -7.13 13.73 3.47
CA TRP A 157 -6.95 13.27 2.10
C TRP A 157 -5.50 13.07 1.74
N ARG A 158 -5.25 12.06 0.91
CA ARG A 158 -3.99 11.83 0.21
C ARG A 158 -4.24 11.70 -1.28
N TYR A 159 -3.43 12.36 -2.11
CA TYR A 159 -3.61 12.40 -3.56
C TYR A 159 -2.28 12.64 -4.28
N GLY A 160 -2.26 12.38 -5.58
CA GLY A 160 -1.08 12.66 -6.39
C GLY A 160 -1.01 11.88 -7.69
N PRO A 161 -0.03 12.21 -8.54
CA PRO A 161 0.28 11.42 -9.72
C PRO A 161 1.14 10.21 -9.38
N SER A 162 0.97 9.16 -10.18
CA SER A 162 1.84 8.01 -10.16
C SER A 162 2.11 7.45 -11.55
N VAL A 163 3.19 6.71 -11.69
CA VAL A 163 3.51 5.90 -12.85
C VAL A 163 3.67 4.45 -12.40
N TYR A 164 3.15 3.54 -13.18
CA TYR A 164 3.30 2.12 -12.95
C TYR A 164 3.68 1.40 -14.23
N TYR A 165 4.70 0.54 -14.15
CA TYR A 165 5.14 -0.30 -15.24
C TYR A 165 5.37 -1.73 -14.77
N ARG A 166 4.78 -2.68 -15.47
CA ARG A 166 5.00 -4.11 -15.28
C ARG A 166 5.51 -4.73 -16.56
N VAL A 167 6.50 -5.61 -16.42
CA VAL A 167 7.10 -6.33 -17.54
C VAL A 167 7.37 -7.78 -17.17
N PRO A 168 6.91 -8.75 -18.00
CA PRO A 168 7.31 -10.15 -17.87
C PRO A 168 8.78 -10.30 -18.31
N ILE A 169 9.57 -11.01 -17.53
CA ILE A 169 10.99 -11.30 -17.83
C ILE A 169 11.15 -12.72 -18.33
N ILE A 170 10.41 -13.66 -17.72
CA ILE A 170 10.42 -15.07 -18.11
C ILE A 170 8.98 -15.55 -18.18
N GLU A 171 8.60 -16.08 -19.31
CA GLU A 171 7.31 -16.73 -19.53
C GLU A 171 7.53 -18.17 -19.99
N LYS A 172 6.95 -19.10 -19.27
CA LYS A 172 6.88 -20.52 -19.62
C LYS A 172 5.42 -20.99 -19.49
N ALA A 173 5.10 -22.16 -20.01
CA ALA A 173 3.74 -22.72 -19.96
C ALA A 173 3.15 -22.73 -18.55
N ASP A 174 3.98 -23.04 -17.53
CA ASP A 174 3.53 -23.21 -16.14
C ASP A 174 4.21 -22.25 -15.16
N SER A 175 4.90 -21.22 -15.63
CA SER A 175 5.53 -20.25 -14.73
C SER A 175 5.77 -18.91 -15.39
N GLN A 176 5.60 -17.85 -14.62
CA GLN A 176 5.86 -16.49 -15.03
C GLN A 176 6.70 -15.77 -13.97
N PHE A 177 7.76 -15.10 -14.42
CA PHE A 177 8.52 -14.15 -13.60
C PHE A 177 8.38 -12.77 -14.19
N SER A 178 8.00 -11.78 -13.37
CA SER A 178 7.81 -10.40 -13.79
C SER A 178 8.41 -9.41 -12.80
N LEU A 179 8.78 -8.24 -13.31
CA LEU A 179 9.17 -7.06 -12.54
C LEU A 179 8.05 -6.03 -12.61
N ALA A 180 7.91 -5.28 -11.52
CA ALA A 180 7.00 -4.15 -11.43
C ALA A 180 7.75 -2.93 -10.88
N PHE A 181 7.50 -1.77 -11.46
CA PHE A 181 8.07 -0.50 -11.07
C PHE A 181 6.93 0.47 -10.77
N ARG A 182 7.04 1.22 -9.68
CA ARG A 182 6.10 2.29 -9.37
C ARG A 182 6.84 3.51 -8.88
N GLY A 183 6.40 4.69 -9.33
CA GLY A 183 6.80 5.98 -8.80
C GLY A 183 5.57 6.79 -8.43
N ASN A 184 5.59 7.45 -7.28
CA ASN A 184 4.50 8.31 -6.82
C ASN A 184 5.07 9.66 -6.38
N ILE A 185 4.31 10.74 -6.66
CA ILE A 185 4.47 12.03 -6.00
C ILE A 185 3.23 12.21 -5.13
N ASN A 186 3.43 12.42 -3.84
CA ASN A 186 2.35 12.44 -2.87
C ASN A 186 2.09 13.85 -2.38
N PHE A 187 0.81 14.18 -2.26
CA PHE A 187 0.28 15.35 -1.60
C PHE A 187 -0.72 14.92 -0.55
N ALA A 188 -0.85 15.69 0.51
CA ALA A 188 -1.82 15.41 1.56
C ALA A 188 -2.44 16.70 2.10
N SER A 189 -3.61 16.55 2.71
CA SER A 189 -4.23 17.64 3.46
C SER A 189 -3.49 17.88 4.78
N ASP A 190 -3.62 19.05 5.36
CA ASP A 190 -3.15 19.41 6.69
C ASP A 190 -3.61 18.39 7.75
N LYS A 191 -4.88 18.04 7.75
CA LYS A 191 -5.46 17.07 8.66
C LYS A 191 -4.81 15.69 8.58
N TYR A 192 -4.45 15.21 7.35
CA TYR A 192 -3.72 13.96 7.16
C TYR A 192 -2.30 14.05 7.72
N LEU A 193 -1.63 15.18 7.46
CA LEU A 193 -0.26 15.38 7.92
C LEU A 193 -0.21 15.61 9.43
N ASP A 194 -1.16 16.33 10.01
CA ASP A 194 -1.22 16.54 11.47
C ASP A 194 -1.50 15.24 12.22
N TYR A 195 -2.25 14.31 11.66
CA TYR A 195 -2.45 12.99 12.27
C TYR A 195 -1.12 12.26 12.53
N TYR A 196 -0.19 12.31 11.57
CA TYR A 196 1.11 11.63 11.70
C TYR A 196 2.20 12.50 12.33
N TYR A 197 2.19 13.80 12.06
CA TYR A 197 3.33 14.70 12.33
C TYR A 197 2.98 15.88 13.22
N GLY A 198 1.72 16.07 13.56
CA GLY A 198 1.29 17.12 14.49
C GLY A 198 1.76 16.87 15.91
N VAL A 199 2.13 17.94 16.61
CA VAL A 199 2.45 17.92 18.03
C VAL A 199 1.62 18.99 18.70
N SER A 200 0.64 18.60 19.50
CA SER A 200 -0.18 19.52 20.29
C SER A 200 0.62 20.13 21.45
N ASP A 201 0.15 21.24 22.00
CA ASP A 201 0.75 21.85 23.19
C ASP A 201 0.82 20.87 24.36
N LEU A 202 -0.14 19.97 24.48
CA LEU A 202 -0.18 18.94 25.53
C LEU A 202 0.98 17.95 25.41
N HIS A 203 1.38 17.60 24.21
CA HIS A 203 2.45 16.64 23.93
C HIS A 203 3.80 17.31 23.64
N SER A 204 3.86 18.65 23.73
CA SER A 204 5.10 19.40 23.54
C SER A 204 6.02 19.31 24.75
N ASN A 205 7.34 19.33 24.50
CA ASN A 205 8.37 19.37 25.53
C ASN A 205 9.63 20.06 24.98
N GLU A 206 10.73 20.09 25.74
CA GLU A 206 11.97 20.78 25.36
C GLU A 206 12.59 20.23 24.05
N THR A 207 12.41 18.94 23.76
CA THR A 207 12.98 18.27 22.58
C THR A 207 11.97 18.05 21.46
N ARG A 208 10.68 18.19 21.76
CA ARG A 208 9.57 18.00 20.82
C ARG A 208 8.65 19.21 20.92
N GLN A 209 8.91 20.22 20.11
CA GLN A 209 8.12 21.47 20.10
C GLN A 209 6.75 21.25 19.45
N ALA A 210 5.76 22.07 19.82
CA ALA A 210 4.46 22.08 19.18
C ALA A 210 4.62 22.33 17.66
N TYR A 211 3.88 21.58 16.88
CA TYR A 211 3.95 21.62 15.42
C TYR A 211 2.60 21.31 14.78
N SER A 212 2.28 22.05 13.73
CA SER A 212 1.11 21.81 12.87
C SER A 212 1.50 21.89 11.41
N SER A 213 1.08 20.90 10.64
CA SER A 213 1.39 20.77 9.22
C SER A 213 0.46 21.64 8.37
N ARG A 214 0.88 21.93 7.13
CA ARG A 214 0.05 22.54 6.07
C ARG A 214 -0.20 21.52 4.98
N SER A 215 -1.35 21.65 4.31
CA SER A 215 -1.62 20.87 3.11
C SER A 215 -0.55 21.11 2.03
N GLY A 216 -0.17 20.07 1.31
CA GLY A 216 0.78 20.20 0.21
C GLY A 216 1.58 18.96 -0.10
N PHE A 217 2.77 19.13 -0.66
CA PHE A 217 3.69 18.04 -1.00
C PHE A 217 4.09 17.26 0.26
N SER A 218 3.88 15.94 0.25
CA SER A 218 4.14 15.06 1.40
C SER A 218 5.21 14.01 1.12
N GLY A 219 5.95 14.17 0.01
CA GLY A 219 7.06 13.30 -0.34
C GLY A 219 6.84 12.59 -1.68
N ALA A 220 7.85 11.83 -2.08
CA ALA A 220 7.83 10.98 -3.25
C ALA A 220 8.30 9.58 -2.90
N ASP A 221 7.90 8.58 -3.67
CA ASP A 221 8.40 7.23 -3.49
C ASP A 221 8.60 6.50 -4.81
N VAL A 222 9.56 5.58 -4.80
CA VAL A 222 9.78 4.63 -5.90
C VAL A 222 9.87 3.22 -5.34
N SER A 223 9.33 2.26 -6.07
CA SER A 223 9.41 0.86 -5.68
C SER A 223 9.70 -0.06 -6.85
N ILE A 224 10.37 -1.16 -6.54
CA ILE A 224 10.60 -2.27 -7.44
C ILE A 224 10.01 -3.51 -6.77
N GLY A 225 9.16 -4.22 -7.49
CA GLY A 225 8.56 -5.48 -7.10
C GLY A 225 9.01 -6.62 -8.00
N VAL A 226 9.13 -7.81 -7.44
CA VAL A 226 9.41 -9.06 -8.15
C VAL A 226 8.29 -10.05 -7.89
N HIS A 227 7.91 -10.80 -8.93
CA HIS A 227 6.84 -11.78 -8.86
C HIS A 227 7.21 -13.03 -9.60
N PHE A 228 6.99 -14.15 -8.95
CA PHE A 228 7.07 -15.47 -9.56
C PHE A 228 5.78 -16.22 -9.28
N ASP A 229 5.08 -16.61 -10.34
CA ASP A 229 3.81 -17.32 -10.27
C ASP A 229 3.90 -18.65 -11.00
N THR A 230 3.39 -19.69 -10.35
CA THR A 230 3.21 -21.04 -10.89
C THR A 230 1.81 -21.54 -10.58
N PRO A 231 1.31 -22.65 -11.13
CA PRO A 231 0.02 -23.21 -10.75
C PRO A 231 -0.16 -23.50 -9.26
N LYS A 232 0.94 -23.81 -8.54
CA LYS A 232 0.90 -24.20 -7.13
C LYS A 232 1.46 -23.18 -6.16
N TYR A 233 2.37 -22.33 -6.59
CA TYR A 233 3.06 -21.40 -5.72
C TYR A 233 3.05 -19.99 -6.29
N TRP A 234 3.03 -19.04 -5.41
CA TRP A 234 3.28 -17.64 -5.67
C TRP A 234 4.40 -17.16 -4.74
N LEU A 235 5.35 -16.42 -5.30
CA LEU A 235 6.37 -15.70 -4.55
C LEU A 235 6.37 -14.25 -5.01
N GLY A 236 6.52 -13.34 -4.07
CA GLY A 236 6.62 -11.91 -4.37
C GLY A 236 7.51 -11.21 -3.37
N GLY A 237 8.11 -10.11 -3.80
CA GLY A 237 8.89 -9.25 -2.92
C GLY A 237 8.98 -7.85 -3.48
N PHE A 238 9.30 -6.88 -2.62
CA PHE A 238 9.47 -5.49 -3.01
C PHE A 238 10.52 -4.80 -2.16
N VAL A 239 11.08 -3.76 -2.75
CA VAL A 239 11.82 -2.71 -2.06
C VAL A 239 11.18 -1.40 -2.45
N LYS A 240 10.91 -0.53 -1.47
CA LYS A 240 10.33 0.78 -1.67
C LYS A 240 11.16 1.83 -0.95
N TYR A 241 11.61 2.82 -1.67
CA TYR A 241 12.31 3.99 -1.17
C TYR A 241 11.34 5.17 -1.11
N HIS A 242 11.28 5.82 0.04
CA HIS A 242 10.50 7.03 0.29
C HIS A 242 11.45 8.22 0.48
N HIS A 243 11.13 9.35 -0.13
CA HIS A 243 11.86 10.60 0.00
C HIS A 243 10.92 11.68 0.55
N LEU A 244 11.33 12.32 1.65
CA LEU A 244 10.51 13.28 2.40
C LEU A 244 11.08 14.69 2.41
N ALA A 245 12.35 14.88 2.05
CA ALA A 245 12.97 16.20 2.09
C ALA A 245 12.15 17.24 1.31
N ASN A 246 12.05 18.44 1.87
CA ASN A 246 11.24 19.55 1.37
C ASN A 246 9.72 19.29 1.36
N SER A 247 9.23 18.29 2.08
CA SER A 247 7.81 18.06 2.28
C SER A 247 7.23 19.00 3.34
N GLN A 248 5.89 19.08 3.41
CA GLN A 248 5.21 19.94 4.39
C GLN A 248 5.48 19.53 5.84
N GLN A 249 5.76 18.25 6.09
CA GLN A 249 6.06 17.70 7.41
C GLN A 249 7.55 17.70 7.78
N ASP A 250 8.43 18.10 6.89
CA ASP A 250 9.90 18.06 7.05
C ASP A 250 10.38 18.77 8.33
N ALA A 251 9.74 19.89 8.70
CA ALA A 251 10.06 20.64 9.91
C ALA A 251 9.44 20.06 11.20
N SER A 252 8.69 18.96 11.14
CA SER A 252 8.12 18.35 12.34
C SER A 252 9.20 17.72 13.20
N PRO A 253 9.15 17.88 14.54
CA PRO A 253 10.08 17.21 15.45
C PRO A 253 9.92 15.68 15.43
N LEU A 254 8.85 15.14 14.85
CA LEU A 254 8.62 13.71 14.65
C LEU A 254 9.35 13.16 13.41
N VAL A 255 9.78 14.00 12.47
CA VAL A 255 10.60 13.59 11.32
C VAL A 255 12.05 13.52 11.75
N LYS A 256 12.60 12.31 11.80
CA LYS A 256 13.97 12.02 12.24
C LYS A 256 14.92 11.77 11.06
N GLN A 257 14.38 11.49 9.89
CA GLN A 257 15.15 11.27 8.67
C GLN A 257 14.34 11.62 7.42
N ASP A 258 15.04 12.05 6.38
CA ASP A 258 14.45 12.54 5.12
C ASP A 258 14.05 11.42 4.17
N TYR A 259 14.37 10.19 4.50
CA TYR A 259 14.05 9.02 3.69
C TYR A 259 13.76 7.79 4.53
N ASN A 260 13.03 6.86 3.95
CA ASN A 260 12.84 5.52 4.52
C ASN A 260 12.95 4.46 3.42
N VAL A 261 13.31 3.25 3.83
CA VAL A 261 13.25 2.08 2.98
C VAL A 261 12.30 1.07 3.61
N SER A 262 11.34 0.60 2.84
CA SER A 262 10.49 -0.53 3.23
C SER A 262 10.83 -1.73 2.36
N VAL A 263 10.94 -2.89 2.96
CA VAL A 263 11.17 -4.15 2.25
C VAL A 263 10.13 -5.19 2.65
N GLY A 264 9.81 -6.09 1.75
CA GLY A 264 8.96 -7.20 2.10
C GLY A 264 9.02 -8.32 1.07
N PHE A 265 8.69 -9.52 1.52
CA PHE A 265 8.53 -10.67 0.65
C PHE A 265 7.46 -11.63 1.19
N GLY A 266 6.89 -12.41 0.29
CA GLY A 266 5.88 -13.38 0.64
C GLY A 266 5.95 -14.61 -0.23
N VAL A 267 5.51 -15.72 0.34
CA VAL A 267 5.32 -16.98 -0.36
C VAL A 267 3.92 -17.50 -0.05
N ALA A 268 3.25 -18.04 -1.06
CA ALA A 268 1.95 -18.69 -0.86
C ALA A 268 1.87 -20.00 -1.62
N TRP A 269 1.20 -20.97 -1.00
CA TRP A 269 0.78 -22.20 -1.61
C TRP A 269 -0.69 -22.06 -2.03
N LYS A 270 -0.96 -22.31 -3.34
CA LYS A 270 -2.29 -22.26 -3.94
C LYS A 270 -2.85 -23.69 -3.98
N PHE A 271 -3.89 -23.95 -3.20
CA PHE A 271 -4.49 -25.28 -3.11
C PHE A 271 -5.84 -25.38 -3.83
N TYR A 272 -6.41 -24.27 -4.27
CA TYR A 272 -7.66 -24.23 -5.04
C TYR A 272 -7.56 -23.26 -6.20
N ARG A 273 -8.01 -23.70 -7.38
CA ARG A 273 -8.11 -22.90 -8.60
C ARG A 273 -9.36 -23.30 -9.36
N ARG A 274 -10.14 -22.31 -9.80
CA ARG A 274 -11.31 -22.53 -10.63
C ARG A 274 -11.44 -21.43 -11.67
N ASN A 275 -11.76 -21.84 -12.90
CA ASN A 275 -12.16 -20.96 -13.99
C ASN A 275 -13.68 -21.13 -14.20
N PHE A 276 -14.39 -20.02 -14.46
CA PHE A 276 -15.83 -19.99 -14.63
C PHE A 276 -16.20 -19.54 -16.04
#